data_5e6fc30266b51eb24c22a8715c15301f
#
_entry.id   5e6fc30266b51eb24c22a8715c15301f
#
_cell.length_a   1.000
_cell.length_b   1.000
_cell.length_c   1.000
_cell.angle_alpha   90.00
_cell.angle_beta   90.00
_cell.angle_gamma   90.00
#
_symmetry.space_group_name_H-M   'P 1'
#
loop_
_entity.id
_entity.type
_entity.pdbx_description
1 polymer ?
#
loop_
_entity_poly.entity_id
_entity_poly.type
_entity_poly.pdbx_seq_one_letter_code
_entity_poly.pdbx_strand_id
1 'polypeptide(L)'
;ATCRKKIDLTEFGVKKNHCVDNELIIKLAYNDKKLMDYLKVKFYPMPQKSLFGDSEPLPDSAIILPNGMYALHGDNKDKGQRAFCGCIKSKDIGEYNTCVHGCEYCYANASKQAAVMNYKCHKENPWSETITGK
;
A
#
# COMPACT_ATOMS: atom_id res chain seq x y z
N ALA A 1 -2.17 7.60 9.25
CA ALA A 1 -2.34 6.14 9.25
C ALA A 1 -2.41 5.61 10.68
N THR A 2 -3.42 4.82 10.98
CA THR A 2 -3.66 4.28 12.33
C THR A 2 -3.11 2.86 12.50
N CYS A 3 -2.34 2.34 11.55
CA CYS A 3 -1.86 0.96 11.53
C CYS A 3 -1.04 0.54 12.77
N ARG A 4 -0.48 1.49 13.50
CA ARG A 4 0.31 1.25 14.72
C ARG A 4 -0.48 1.39 16.02
N LYS A 5 -1.70 1.88 15.95
CA LYS A 5 -2.53 2.15 17.13
C LYS A 5 -3.48 0.98 17.41
N LYS A 6 -3.60 0.61 18.70
CA LYS A 6 -4.60 -0.36 19.18
C LYS A 6 -5.99 0.25 19.35
N ILE A 7 -6.05 1.59 19.35
CA ILE A 7 -7.29 2.33 19.65
C ILE A 7 -8.22 2.18 18.45
N ASP A 8 -9.43 1.76 18.69
CA ASP A 8 -10.52 1.81 17.71
C ASP A 8 -11.08 3.24 17.71
N LEU A 9 -11.08 3.84 16.53
CA LEU A 9 -11.60 5.19 16.28
C LEU A 9 -12.75 5.17 15.28
N THR A 10 -13.38 4.02 15.09
CA THR A 10 -14.45 3.82 14.10
C THR A 10 -15.68 4.69 14.44
N GLU A 11 -15.96 4.91 15.72
CA GLU A 11 -17.01 5.82 16.19
C GLU A 11 -16.82 7.27 15.72
N PHE A 12 -15.57 7.68 15.46
CA PHE A 12 -15.23 9.00 14.91
C PHE A 12 -15.10 8.99 13.39
N GLY A 13 -15.56 7.92 12.71
CA GLY A 13 -15.44 7.78 11.26
C GLY A 13 -14.02 7.50 10.76
N VAL A 14 -13.07 7.23 11.66
CA VAL A 14 -11.67 6.95 11.31
C VAL A 14 -11.48 5.44 11.14
N LYS A 15 -11.32 4.99 9.91
CA LYS A 15 -11.00 3.59 9.61
C LYS A 15 -9.54 3.26 9.88
N LYS A 16 -9.29 2.07 10.41
CA LYS A 16 -7.94 1.53 10.51
C LYS A 16 -7.38 1.33 9.09
N ASN A 17 -6.23 1.92 8.82
CA ASN A 17 -5.60 1.85 7.51
C ASN A 17 -4.16 1.34 7.63
N HIS A 18 -3.61 0.81 6.54
CA HIS A 18 -2.27 0.27 6.45
C HIS A 18 -1.37 1.21 5.64
N CYS A 19 -0.05 1.24 5.94
CA CYS A 19 0.90 2.05 5.17
C CYS A 19 1.09 1.48 3.77
N VAL A 20 1.12 0.15 3.66
CA VAL A 20 1.11 -0.60 2.40
C VAL A 20 -0.10 -1.51 2.45
N ASP A 21 -1.17 -1.07 1.80
CA ASP A 21 -2.52 -1.63 1.92
C ASP A 21 -2.83 -2.50 0.71
N ASN A 22 -3.01 -3.80 0.94
CA ASN A 22 -3.34 -4.76 -0.12
C ASN A 22 -4.73 -4.52 -0.74
N GLU A 23 -5.72 -4.10 0.04
CA GLU A 23 -7.05 -3.81 -0.49
C GLU A 23 -7.02 -2.63 -1.45
N LEU A 24 -6.31 -1.57 -1.08
CA LEU A 24 -6.12 -0.40 -1.93
C LEU A 24 -5.37 -0.77 -3.21
N ILE A 25 -4.31 -1.56 -3.09
CA ILE A 25 -3.52 -2.03 -4.24
C ILE A 25 -4.42 -2.85 -5.19
N ILE A 26 -5.23 -3.77 -4.65
CA ILE A 26 -6.14 -4.58 -5.45
C ILE A 26 -7.16 -3.70 -6.18
N LYS A 27 -7.76 -2.71 -5.49
CA LYS A 27 -8.72 -1.78 -6.10
C LYS A 27 -8.13 -0.95 -7.25
N LEU A 28 -6.87 -0.55 -7.12
CA LEU A 28 -6.20 0.30 -8.10
C LEU A 28 -5.56 -0.48 -9.26
N ALA A 29 -5.08 -1.68 -8.99
CA ALA A 29 -4.27 -2.45 -9.93
C ALA A 29 -4.85 -3.84 -10.27
N TYR A 30 -6.16 -4.05 -10.15
CA TYR A 30 -6.81 -5.34 -10.40
C TYR A 30 -6.60 -5.91 -11.83
N ASN A 31 -6.21 -5.07 -12.77
CA ASN A 31 -5.87 -5.48 -14.14
C ASN A 31 -4.43 -6.01 -14.28
N ASP A 32 -3.55 -5.82 -13.29
CA ASP A 32 -2.20 -6.35 -13.30
C ASP A 32 -2.20 -7.81 -12.84
N LYS A 33 -2.20 -8.73 -13.81
CA LYS A 33 -2.24 -10.16 -13.54
C LYS A 33 -1.07 -10.64 -12.66
N LYS A 34 0.15 -10.16 -12.91
CA LYS A 34 1.34 -10.58 -12.15
C LYS A 34 1.23 -10.16 -10.69
N LEU A 35 0.74 -8.94 -10.46
CA LEU A 35 0.55 -8.42 -9.12
C LEU A 35 -0.58 -9.15 -8.39
N MET A 36 -1.69 -9.45 -9.08
CA MET A 36 -2.80 -10.21 -8.50
C MET A 36 -2.41 -11.65 -8.18
N ASP A 37 -1.65 -12.31 -9.02
CA ASP A 37 -1.09 -13.64 -8.75
C ASP A 37 -0.16 -13.61 -7.52
N TYR A 38 0.70 -12.59 -7.42
CA TYR A 38 1.57 -12.39 -6.25
C TYR A 38 0.77 -12.22 -4.95
N LEU A 39 -0.30 -11.42 -4.99
CA LEU A 39 -1.18 -11.17 -3.85
C LEU A 39 -2.19 -12.31 -3.61
N LYS A 40 -2.15 -13.38 -4.42
CA LYS A 40 -3.07 -14.53 -4.34
C LYS A 40 -4.54 -14.11 -4.38
N VAL A 41 -4.85 -13.17 -5.28
CA VAL A 41 -6.20 -12.63 -5.46
C VAL A 41 -7.01 -13.57 -6.34
N LYS A 42 -8.25 -13.83 -5.92
CA LYS A 42 -9.25 -14.54 -6.73
C LYS A 42 -10.41 -13.61 -7.02
N PHE A 43 -10.85 -13.60 -8.26
CA PHE A 43 -11.97 -12.78 -8.74
C PHE A 43 -13.23 -13.60 -8.86
N TYR A 44 -14.35 -13.01 -8.51
CA TYR A 44 -15.67 -13.62 -8.55
C TYR A 44 -16.68 -12.64 -9.15
N PRO A 45 -17.67 -13.13 -9.91
CA PRO A 45 -18.77 -12.28 -10.36
C PRO A 45 -19.62 -11.85 -9.16
N MET A 46 -20.18 -10.64 -9.22
CA MET A 46 -21.13 -10.21 -8.19
C MET A 46 -22.35 -11.15 -8.19
N PRO A 47 -22.84 -11.57 -7.01
CA PRO A 47 -24.03 -12.35 -6.91
C PRO A 47 -25.21 -11.60 -7.54
N GLN A 48 -25.92 -12.27 -8.46
CA GLN A 48 -27.11 -11.70 -9.08
C GLN A 48 -28.22 -11.61 -8.01
N LYS A 49 -28.90 -10.47 -7.96
CA LYS A 49 -30.11 -10.36 -7.13
C LYS A 49 -31.16 -11.31 -7.69
N SER A 50 -31.50 -12.35 -6.94
CA SER A 50 -32.63 -13.19 -7.28
C SER A 50 -33.92 -12.35 -7.19
N LEU A 51 -34.83 -12.57 -8.11
CA LEU A 51 -36.15 -11.95 -8.09
C LEU A 51 -36.95 -12.29 -6.79
N PHE A 52 -36.52 -13.35 -6.08
CA PHE A 52 -37.15 -13.89 -4.87
C PHE A 52 -36.40 -13.52 -3.56
N GLY A 53 -35.45 -12.62 -3.60
CA GLY A 53 -34.86 -12.00 -2.41
C GLY A 53 -33.66 -12.71 -1.76
N ASP A 54 -33.28 -13.91 -2.20
CA ASP A 54 -32.15 -14.65 -1.62
C ASP A 54 -30.86 -14.38 -2.40
N SER A 55 -30.25 -13.21 -2.17
CA SER A 55 -28.86 -13.00 -2.56
C SER A 55 -27.94 -13.45 -1.45
N GLU A 56 -27.05 -14.40 -1.69
CA GLU A 56 -26.02 -14.76 -0.73
C GLU A 56 -25.24 -13.52 -0.30
N PRO A 57 -25.06 -13.29 1.01
CA PRO A 57 -24.30 -12.16 1.49
C PRO A 57 -22.84 -12.28 1.01
N LEU A 58 -22.27 -11.17 0.55
CA LEU A 58 -20.85 -11.12 0.21
C LEU A 58 -20.03 -11.39 1.48
N PRO A 59 -18.91 -12.14 1.35
CA PRO A 59 -17.98 -12.30 2.47
C PRO A 59 -17.50 -10.92 2.98
N ASP A 60 -17.33 -10.77 4.30
CA ASP A 60 -16.88 -9.52 4.92
C ASP A 60 -15.54 -9.02 4.36
N SER A 61 -14.70 -9.95 3.88
CA SER A 61 -13.41 -9.66 3.24
C SER A 61 -13.49 -9.35 1.74
N ALA A 62 -14.69 -9.26 1.16
CA ALA A 62 -14.86 -9.02 -0.27
C ALA A 62 -14.52 -7.58 -0.64
N ILE A 63 -13.62 -7.42 -1.60
CA ILE A 63 -13.24 -6.15 -2.17
C ILE A 63 -14.04 -5.94 -3.46
N ILE A 64 -14.97 -4.98 -3.43
CA ILE A 64 -15.78 -4.63 -4.61
C ILE A 64 -14.90 -3.86 -5.59
N LEU A 65 -14.92 -4.28 -6.86
CA LEU A 65 -14.13 -3.70 -7.94
C LEU A 65 -15.02 -2.88 -8.90
N PRO A 66 -14.43 -1.88 -9.60
CA PRO A 66 -15.17 -1.04 -10.54
C PRO A 66 -15.78 -1.79 -11.73
N ASN A 67 -15.24 -2.97 -12.05
CA ASN A 67 -15.69 -3.80 -13.18
C ASN A 67 -16.92 -4.68 -12.86
N GLY A 68 -17.57 -4.49 -11.72
CA GLY A 68 -18.72 -5.29 -11.32
C GLY A 68 -18.38 -6.71 -10.83
N MET A 69 -17.14 -6.93 -10.46
CA MET A 69 -16.68 -8.15 -9.80
C MET A 69 -16.33 -7.87 -8.34
N TYR A 70 -16.12 -8.91 -7.56
CA TYR A 70 -15.45 -8.79 -6.27
C TYR A 70 -14.20 -9.66 -6.21
N ALA A 71 -13.26 -9.27 -5.38
CA ALA A 71 -12.01 -9.97 -5.18
C ALA A 71 -11.90 -10.46 -3.73
N LEU A 72 -11.31 -11.64 -3.56
CA LEU A 72 -10.85 -12.16 -2.29
C LEU A 72 -9.34 -12.35 -2.37
N HIS A 73 -8.62 -12.05 -1.30
CA HIS A 73 -7.18 -12.24 -1.22
C HIS A 73 -6.78 -13.13 -0.05
N GLY A 74 -5.59 -13.75 -0.14
CA GLY A 74 -5.01 -14.51 0.95
C GLY A 74 -4.45 -13.60 2.07
N ASP A 75 -3.95 -14.22 3.14
CA ASP A 75 -3.19 -13.51 4.17
C ASP A 75 -1.82 -13.09 3.61
N ASN A 76 -1.71 -11.82 3.27
CA ASN A 76 -0.51 -11.19 2.71
C ASN A 76 0.25 -10.36 3.76
N LYS A 77 -0.15 -10.43 5.03
CA LYS A 77 0.51 -9.69 6.10
C LYS A 77 2.00 -10.05 6.19
N ASP A 78 2.83 -9.04 6.28
CA ASP A 78 4.26 -9.23 6.56
C ASP A 78 4.47 -9.71 8.00
N LYS A 79 4.93 -10.95 8.14
CA LYS A 79 5.19 -11.60 9.45
C LYS A 79 6.37 -10.96 10.20
N GLY A 80 7.26 -10.26 9.51
CA GLY A 80 8.37 -9.52 10.11
C GLY A 80 7.96 -8.21 10.77
N GLN A 81 6.73 -7.76 10.53
CA GLN A 81 6.20 -6.53 11.11
C GLN A 81 5.57 -6.75 12.49
N ARG A 82 5.34 -5.64 13.21
CA ARG A 82 4.71 -5.65 14.55
C ARG A 82 3.36 -6.36 14.50
N ALA A 83 2.95 -6.96 15.63
CA ALA A 83 1.71 -7.73 15.74
C ALA A 83 0.46 -7.01 15.21
N PHE A 84 0.37 -5.69 15.45
CA PHE A 84 -0.78 -4.86 15.05
C PHE A 84 -0.67 -4.25 13.65
N CYS A 85 0.49 -4.40 12.99
CA CYS A 85 0.67 -3.92 11.63
C CYS A 85 0.00 -4.88 10.65
N GLY A 86 -0.90 -4.38 9.81
CA GLY A 86 -1.54 -5.17 8.75
C GLY A 86 -0.94 -4.95 7.37
N CYS A 87 0.22 -4.26 7.29
CA CYS A 87 0.88 -4.02 6.02
C CYS A 87 1.36 -5.32 5.36
N ILE A 88 1.25 -5.39 4.05
CA ILE A 88 1.83 -6.49 3.27
C ILE A 88 3.35 -6.36 3.20
N LYS A 89 3.99 -7.46 2.80
CA LYS A 89 5.45 -7.47 2.58
C LYS A 89 5.82 -6.45 1.52
N SER A 90 6.73 -5.56 1.87
CA SER A 90 7.21 -4.49 1.01
C SER A 90 8.72 -4.28 1.21
N LYS A 91 9.37 -3.72 0.19
CA LYS A 91 10.78 -3.33 0.25
C LYS A 91 10.86 -1.82 0.16
N ASP A 92 11.56 -1.21 1.12
CA ASP A 92 11.93 0.19 1.02
C ASP A 92 12.99 0.35 -0.06
N ILE A 93 12.69 1.17 -1.06
CA ILE A 93 13.61 1.52 -2.14
C ILE A 93 14.16 2.94 -1.98
N GLY A 94 13.78 3.63 -0.89
CA GLY A 94 14.28 4.96 -0.56
C GLY A 94 15.75 4.94 -0.13
N GLU A 95 16.45 6.04 -0.36
CA GLU A 95 17.81 6.27 0.09
C GLU A 95 17.86 7.51 0.98
N TYR A 96 18.65 7.45 2.07
CA TYR A 96 18.82 8.58 2.97
C TYR A 96 19.55 9.75 2.29
N ASN A 97 19.28 10.97 2.76
CA ASN A 97 19.84 12.20 2.22
C ASN A 97 19.52 12.44 0.73
N THR A 98 18.27 12.16 0.33
CA THR A 98 17.81 12.38 -1.06
C THR A 98 16.76 13.46 -1.18
N CYS A 99 16.10 13.86 -0.08
CA CYS A 99 15.02 14.84 -0.08
C CYS A 99 15.55 16.25 0.20
N VAL A 100 15.31 17.21 -0.70
CA VAL A 100 15.77 18.59 -0.59
C VAL A 100 14.85 19.53 0.20
N HIS A 101 13.70 19.04 0.70
CA HIS A 101 12.72 19.88 1.41
C HIS A 101 13.24 20.48 2.73
N GLY A 102 14.28 19.91 3.33
CA GLY A 102 14.96 20.49 4.49
C GLY A 102 14.13 20.57 5.77
N CYS A 103 13.13 19.67 5.96
CA CYS A 103 12.32 19.63 7.16
C CYS A 103 13.18 19.45 8.42
N GLU A 104 12.90 20.23 9.48
CA GLU A 104 13.68 20.18 10.73
C GLU A 104 13.59 18.83 11.46
N TYR A 105 12.47 18.13 11.34
CA TYR A 105 12.23 16.82 11.98
C TYR A 105 12.39 15.65 11.02
N CYS A 106 13.23 15.79 9.98
CA CYS A 106 13.41 14.75 8.98
C CYS A 106 14.33 13.65 9.50
N TYR A 107 13.81 12.45 9.67
CA TYR A 107 14.60 11.28 10.02
C TYR A 107 15.41 10.72 8.82
N ALA A 108 15.03 11.08 7.59
CA ALA A 108 15.64 10.56 6.37
C ALA A 108 16.86 11.39 5.90
N ASN A 109 17.06 12.58 6.44
CA ASN A 109 18.20 13.44 6.11
C ASN A 109 19.06 13.67 7.34
N ALA A 110 20.23 13.07 7.38
CA ALA A 110 21.23 13.37 8.41
C ALA A 110 21.92 14.73 8.18
N SER A 111 21.96 15.19 6.91
CA SER A 111 22.54 16.46 6.51
C SER A 111 21.77 17.08 5.34
N LYS A 112 21.36 18.34 5.53
CA LYS A 112 20.72 19.12 4.45
C LYS A 112 21.65 19.33 3.27
N GLN A 113 22.94 19.54 3.53
CA GLN A 113 23.98 19.74 2.49
C GLN A 113 24.16 18.46 1.68
N ALA A 114 24.22 17.29 2.33
CA ALA A 114 24.34 16.01 1.64
C ALA A 114 23.12 15.76 0.72
N ALA A 115 21.91 16.08 1.19
CA ALA A 115 20.69 15.93 0.39
C ALA A 115 20.72 16.83 -0.87
N VAL A 116 21.15 18.08 -0.74
CA VAL A 116 21.30 18.99 -1.89
C VAL A 116 22.35 18.47 -2.89
N MET A 117 23.45 17.93 -2.38
CA MET A 117 24.53 17.39 -3.22
C MET A 117 24.08 16.15 -3.99
N ASN A 118 23.42 15.21 -3.30
CA ASN A 118 22.86 14.02 -3.92
C ASN A 118 21.79 14.36 -4.97
N TYR A 119 20.95 15.36 -4.71
CA TYR A 119 19.97 15.84 -5.68
C TYR A 119 20.62 16.44 -6.95
N LYS A 120 21.72 17.17 -6.79
CA LYS A 120 22.51 17.67 -7.95
C LYS A 120 23.06 16.50 -8.77
N CYS A 121 23.69 15.52 -8.11
CA CYS A 121 24.21 14.32 -8.79
C CYS A 121 23.10 13.57 -9.53
N HIS A 122 21.93 13.41 -8.91
CA HIS A 122 20.79 12.80 -9.58
C HIS A 122 20.34 13.58 -10.83
N LYS A 123 20.31 14.90 -10.77
CA LYS A 123 19.97 15.72 -11.94
C LYS A 123 20.99 15.59 -13.08
N GLU A 124 22.26 15.44 -12.77
CA GLU A 124 23.34 15.24 -13.73
C GLU A 124 23.32 13.83 -14.33
N ASN A 125 22.89 12.83 -13.55
CA ASN A 125 22.79 11.44 -13.99
C ASN A 125 21.46 10.77 -13.55
N PRO A 126 20.32 11.17 -14.16
CA PRO A 126 18.99 10.70 -13.74
C PRO A 126 18.73 9.22 -14.06
N TRP A 127 19.55 8.60 -14.90
CA TRP A 127 19.45 7.20 -15.31
C TRP A 127 20.42 6.28 -14.56
N SER A 128 21.05 6.79 -13.49
CA SER A 128 21.89 5.97 -12.62
C SER A 128 21.05 4.85 -11.94
N GLU A 129 21.72 3.74 -11.62
CA GLU A 129 21.11 2.65 -10.84
C GLU A 129 20.73 3.07 -9.40
N THR A 130 21.31 4.17 -8.91
CA THR A 130 21.06 4.71 -7.58
C THR A 130 20.26 6.01 -7.65
N ILE A 131 19.42 6.26 -6.63
CA ILE A 131 18.64 7.52 -6.52
C ILE A 131 19.59 8.72 -6.37
N THR A 132 20.79 8.53 -5.84
CA THR A 132 21.78 9.59 -5.63
C THR A 132 22.59 9.91 -6.88
N GLY A 133 22.41 9.18 -7.98
CA GLY A 133 23.14 9.43 -9.24
C GLY A 133 24.60 8.98 -9.23
N LYS A 134 24.99 8.20 -8.22
CA LYS A 134 26.38 7.71 -8.05
C LYS A 134 26.57 6.36 -8.68
#